data_f4496048f43758672499ff16aaca4a55
#
_entry.id   f4496048f43758672499ff16aaca4a55
#
_cell.length_a   1.000
_cell.length_b   1.000
_cell.length_c   1.000
_cell.angle_alpha   90.00
_cell.angle_beta   90.00
_cell.angle_gamma   90.00
#
_symmetry.space_group_name_H-M   'P 1'
#
loop_
_entity.id
_entity.type
_entity.pdbx_description
1 polymer ?
#
loop_
_entity_poly.entity_id
_entity_poly.type
_entity_poly.pdbx_seq_one_letter_code
_entity_poly.pdbx_strand_id
1 'polypeptide(L)'
;MDSIDMAVKVLSRDGLVVYPTETVYGLGADALSEDAVMRVYEAKNRPVGKPISIAVSDMEMLAAVAVVDDAARPFIERFLPGPVTVILPAKSCLPAVLTGGTGLIGIRWPDHEVAIAIIARLDAPITATSANLSDDIAPTRPEEVSVPHDYLVDGGELPGTPSTVVDLTVRRILRKGAGWEAVEAFLETLR
;
A
#
# COMPACT_ATOMS: atom_id res chain seq x y z
N MET A 1 2.39 -25.53 -6.39
CA MET A 1 2.17 -24.30 -5.59
C MET A 1 2.44 -23.16 -6.54
N ASP A 2 1.46 -22.35 -6.82
CA ASP A 2 1.63 -21.20 -7.71
C ASP A 2 2.37 -20.06 -6.99
N SER A 3 2.74 -18.99 -7.73
CA SER A 3 3.51 -17.87 -7.18
C SER A 3 2.76 -17.11 -6.09
N ILE A 4 1.43 -17.05 -6.18
CA ILE A 4 0.57 -16.40 -5.19
C ILE A 4 0.55 -17.24 -3.89
N ASP A 5 0.42 -18.57 -3.98
CA ASP A 5 0.47 -19.45 -2.81
C ASP A 5 1.81 -19.32 -2.07
N MET A 6 2.92 -19.20 -2.82
CA MET A 6 4.25 -19.00 -2.22
C MET A 6 4.33 -17.64 -1.52
N ALA A 7 3.84 -16.57 -2.14
CA ALA A 7 3.80 -15.25 -1.53
C ALA A 7 2.98 -15.26 -0.22
N VAL A 8 1.78 -15.84 -0.23
CA VAL A 8 0.92 -15.96 0.96
C VAL A 8 1.61 -16.77 2.07
N LYS A 9 2.27 -17.89 1.71
CA LYS A 9 3.03 -18.70 2.68
C LYS A 9 4.19 -17.93 3.33
N VAL A 10 4.86 -17.07 2.58
CA VAL A 10 5.93 -16.21 3.10
C VAL A 10 5.35 -15.15 4.02
N LEU A 11 4.31 -14.42 3.58
CA LEU A 11 3.64 -13.38 4.38
C LEU A 11 3.08 -13.93 5.70
N SER A 12 2.44 -15.12 5.69
CA SER A 12 1.88 -15.74 6.90
C SER A 12 2.93 -16.21 7.94
N ARG A 13 4.22 -15.99 7.65
CA ARG A 13 5.36 -16.27 8.54
C ARG A 13 6.22 -15.03 8.79
N ASP A 14 5.59 -13.87 8.74
CA ASP A 14 6.22 -12.55 8.87
C ASP A 14 7.32 -12.28 7.83
N GLY A 15 7.27 -12.95 6.67
CA GLY A 15 8.21 -12.75 5.58
C GLY A 15 7.92 -11.52 4.74
N LEU A 16 8.91 -11.10 3.96
CA LEU A 16 8.84 -9.97 3.04
C LEU A 16 8.64 -10.46 1.60
N VAL A 17 7.61 -9.95 0.94
CA VAL A 17 7.28 -10.28 -0.44
C VAL A 17 7.33 -9.04 -1.32
N VAL A 18 8.07 -9.12 -2.42
CA VAL A 18 7.97 -8.13 -3.49
C VAL A 18 6.86 -8.55 -4.44
N TYR A 19 5.94 -7.64 -4.74
CA TYR A 19 4.76 -7.92 -5.56
C TYR A 19 4.48 -6.81 -6.57
N PRO A 20 3.98 -7.15 -7.78
CA PRO A 20 3.65 -6.16 -8.80
C PRO A 20 2.35 -5.43 -8.48
N THR A 21 2.28 -4.17 -8.90
CA THR A 21 1.05 -3.35 -8.88
C THR A 21 0.87 -2.65 -10.22
N GLU A 22 -0.21 -1.93 -10.41
CA GLU A 22 -0.45 -1.10 -11.59
C GLU A 22 0.42 0.18 -11.63
N THR A 23 1.34 0.33 -10.68
CA THR A 23 2.26 1.48 -10.59
C THR A 23 3.73 1.06 -10.59
N VAL A 24 4.21 0.49 -9.51
CA VAL A 24 5.61 0.06 -9.28
C VAL A 24 5.60 -1.22 -8.43
N TYR A 25 6.73 -1.92 -8.31
CA TYR A 25 6.85 -3.03 -7.38
C TYR A 25 6.73 -2.58 -5.94
N GLY A 26 5.86 -3.26 -5.18
CA GLY A 26 5.65 -3.04 -3.77
C GLY A 26 6.41 -4.03 -2.90
N LEU A 27 6.76 -3.62 -1.67
CA LEU A 27 7.28 -4.49 -0.61
C LEU A 27 6.17 -4.73 0.39
N GLY A 28 5.69 -5.98 0.45
CA GLY A 28 4.61 -6.45 1.29
C GLY A 28 5.12 -7.24 2.49
N ALA A 29 4.49 -7.00 3.62
CA ALA A 29 4.55 -7.78 4.84
C ALA A 29 3.15 -7.80 5.46
N ASP A 30 2.81 -8.75 6.31
CA ASP A 30 1.54 -8.73 7.04
C ASP A 30 1.43 -7.43 7.85
N ALA A 31 0.47 -6.59 7.52
CA ALA A 31 0.30 -5.30 8.15
C ALA A 31 -0.30 -5.40 9.58
N LEU A 32 -0.83 -6.55 9.97
CA LEU A 32 -1.33 -6.81 11.32
C LEU A 32 -0.24 -7.33 12.28
N SER A 33 0.91 -7.75 11.73
CA SER A 33 2.08 -8.20 12.50
C SER A 33 3.08 -7.06 12.67
N GLU A 34 3.29 -6.61 13.92
CA GLU A 34 4.28 -5.57 14.21
C GLU A 34 5.70 -6.03 13.86
N ASP A 35 6.02 -7.31 14.09
CA ASP A 35 7.32 -7.90 13.76
C ASP A 35 7.57 -7.87 12.24
N ALA A 36 6.57 -8.24 11.43
CA ALA A 36 6.64 -8.17 9.97
C ALA A 36 6.81 -6.73 9.47
N VAL A 37 6.08 -5.79 10.06
CA VAL A 37 6.20 -4.35 9.72
C VAL A 37 7.58 -3.81 10.08
N MET A 38 8.15 -4.20 11.22
CA MET A 38 9.51 -3.79 11.61
C MET A 38 10.56 -4.30 10.63
N ARG A 39 10.41 -5.52 10.09
CA ARG A 39 11.27 -6.03 9.01
C ARG A 39 11.24 -5.15 7.75
N VAL A 40 10.08 -4.54 7.42
CA VAL A 40 10.00 -3.59 6.30
C VAL A 40 10.83 -2.34 6.57
N TYR A 41 10.79 -1.78 7.79
CA TYR A 41 11.63 -0.64 8.17
C TYR A 41 13.11 -0.97 8.04
N GLU A 42 13.53 -2.13 8.53
CA GLU A 42 14.92 -2.62 8.44
C GLU A 42 15.35 -2.81 6.98
N ALA A 43 14.56 -3.56 6.19
CA ALA A 43 14.86 -3.84 4.79
C ALA A 43 15.03 -2.57 3.94
N LYS A 44 14.24 -1.53 4.24
CA LYS A 44 14.29 -0.24 3.52
C LYS A 44 15.28 0.75 4.09
N ASN A 45 15.96 0.43 5.18
CA ASN A 45 16.73 1.41 5.96
C ASN A 45 15.90 2.69 6.24
N ARG A 46 14.63 2.48 6.61
CA ARG A 46 13.65 3.54 6.82
C ARG A 46 13.58 3.91 8.29
N PRO A 47 13.66 5.20 8.64
CA PRO A 47 13.48 5.61 10.03
C PRO A 47 12.10 5.18 10.58
N VAL A 48 12.09 4.50 11.73
CA VAL A 48 10.86 4.22 12.47
C VAL A 48 10.20 5.55 12.84
N GLY A 49 8.90 5.69 12.54
CA GLY A 49 8.19 6.96 12.68
C GLY A 49 7.81 7.63 11.36
N LYS A 50 8.42 7.25 10.22
CA LYS A 50 7.88 7.59 8.90
C LYS A 50 6.73 6.61 8.58
N PRO A 51 5.46 7.02 8.46
CA PRO A 51 4.33 6.11 8.21
C PRO A 51 4.55 5.21 7.00
N ILE A 52 4.03 3.97 7.06
CA ILE A 52 4.00 3.04 5.93
C ILE A 52 2.53 2.81 5.56
N SER A 53 2.20 2.98 4.27
CA SER A 53 0.86 2.66 3.75
C SER A 53 0.63 1.15 3.71
N ILE A 54 -0.64 0.76 3.70
CA ILE A 54 -1.06 -0.63 3.55
C ILE A 54 -1.89 -0.82 2.28
N ALA A 55 -1.98 -2.06 1.79
CA ALA A 55 -2.83 -2.45 0.69
C ALA A 55 -3.92 -3.41 1.16
N VAL A 56 -5.11 -3.24 0.61
CA VAL A 56 -6.32 -4.02 0.87
C VAL A 56 -6.86 -4.61 -0.44
N SER A 57 -7.66 -5.67 -0.36
CA SER A 57 -8.27 -6.33 -1.52
C SER A 57 -9.67 -5.81 -1.88
N ASP A 58 -10.34 -5.15 -0.94
CA ASP A 58 -11.74 -4.75 -1.08
C ASP A 58 -12.15 -3.68 -0.06
N MET A 59 -13.39 -3.21 -0.18
CA MET A 59 -13.98 -2.18 0.69
C MET A 59 -14.19 -2.69 2.13
N GLU A 60 -14.48 -3.96 2.32
CA GLU A 60 -14.73 -4.55 3.64
C GLU A 60 -13.42 -4.55 4.45
N MET A 61 -12.33 -5.02 3.84
CA MET A 61 -10.99 -4.98 4.45
C MET A 61 -10.54 -3.54 4.72
N LEU A 62 -10.80 -2.60 3.78
CA LEU A 62 -10.51 -1.17 3.98
C LEU A 62 -11.26 -0.63 5.21
N ALA A 63 -12.56 -0.88 5.30
CA ALA A 63 -13.39 -0.44 6.42
C ALA A 63 -13.04 -1.16 7.74
N ALA A 64 -12.45 -2.36 7.70
CA ALA A 64 -11.97 -3.05 8.89
C ALA A 64 -10.77 -2.36 9.54
N VAL A 65 -9.90 -1.70 8.75
CA VAL A 65 -8.61 -1.12 9.22
C VAL A 65 -8.61 0.41 9.35
N ALA A 66 -9.60 1.10 8.75
CA ALA A 66 -9.69 2.56 8.81
C ALA A 66 -11.13 3.04 9.02
N VAL A 67 -11.26 4.29 9.45
CA VAL A 67 -12.56 4.95 9.59
C VAL A 67 -12.92 5.58 8.24
N VAL A 68 -14.00 5.08 7.63
CA VAL A 68 -14.58 5.61 6.39
C VAL A 68 -15.87 6.36 6.74
N ASP A 69 -15.80 7.66 6.73
CA ASP A 69 -16.98 8.51 6.92
C ASP A 69 -17.73 8.76 5.59
N ASP A 70 -18.90 9.39 5.68
CA ASP A 70 -19.73 9.69 4.51
C ASP A 70 -19.06 10.68 3.55
N ALA A 71 -18.11 11.48 4.03
CA ALA A 71 -17.38 12.44 3.21
C ALA A 71 -16.24 11.79 2.41
N ALA A 72 -15.60 10.75 2.95
CA ALA A 72 -14.54 10.01 2.29
C ALA A 72 -15.07 8.98 1.29
N ARG A 73 -16.24 8.39 1.57
CA ARG A 73 -16.81 7.28 0.78
C ARG A 73 -16.92 7.58 -0.72
N PRO A 74 -17.49 8.71 -1.19
CA PRO A 74 -17.61 8.99 -2.62
C PRO A 74 -16.26 9.09 -3.34
N PHE A 75 -15.22 9.57 -2.63
CA PHE A 75 -13.86 9.62 -3.15
C PHE A 75 -13.29 8.20 -3.31
N ILE A 76 -13.44 7.36 -2.29
CA ILE A 76 -12.95 5.98 -2.30
C ILE A 76 -13.61 5.20 -3.43
N GLU A 77 -14.94 5.23 -3.53
CA GLU A 77 -15.71 4.54 -4.57
C GLU A 77 -15.37 5.03 -6.01
N ARG A 78 -14.90 6.27 -6.15
CA ARG A 78 -14.53 6.84 -7.46
C ARG A 78 -13.14 6.44 -7.91
N PHE A 79 -12.17 6.30 -6.99
CA PHE A 79 -10.75 6.19 -7.31
C PHE A 79 -10.11 4.87 -6.90
N LEU A 80 -10.81 4.02 -6.16
CA LEU A 80 -10.33 2.71 -5.76
C LEU A 80 -11.28 1.59 -6.25
N PRO A 81 -10.73 0.45 -6.74
CA PRO A 81 -9.30 0.18 -6.91
C PRO A 81 -8.64 1.10 -7.94
N GLY A 82 -7.34 1.38 -7.75
CA GLY A 82 -6.61 2.23 -8.67
C GLY A 82 -5.34 2.88 -8.09
N PRO A 83 -4.64 3.70 -8.90
CA PRO A 83 -3.33 4.24 -8.56
C PRO A 83 -3.39 5.43 -7.58
N VAL A 84 -4.25 5.35 -6.59
CA VAL A 84 -4.41 6.36 -5.54
C VAL A 84 -4.17 5.73 -4.17
N THR A 85 -3.48 6.45 -3.30
CA THR A 85 -3.33 6.15 -1.87
C THR A 85 -4.15 7.17 -1.08
N VAL A 86 -5.13 6.71 -0.32
CA VAL A 86 -5.95 7.58 0.54
C VAL A 86 -5.43 7.52 1.97
N ILE A 87 -5.31 8.66 2.64
CA ILE A 87 -4.98 8.74 4.06
C ILE A 87 -6.26 8.95 4.85
N LEU A 88 -6.48 8.08 5.83
CA LEU A 88 -7.66 8.00 6.68
C LEU A 88 -7.26 7.80 8.15
N PRO A 89 -8.15 8.08 9.12
CA PRO A 89 -7.91 7.70 10.51
C PRO A 89 -7.82 6.18 10.64
N ALA A 90 -6.73 5.70 11.25
CA ALA A 90 -6.46 4.28 11.47
C ALA A 90 -7.34 3.73 12.59
N LYS A 91 -7.74 2.46 12.47
CA LYS A 91 -8.35 1.72 13.58
C LYS A 91 -7.27 1.05 14.44
N SER A 92 -7.63 0.73 15.67
CA SER A 92 -6.72 0.19 16.68
C SER A 92 -6.23 -1.25 16.43
N CYS A 93 -6.76 -1.92 15.41
CA CYS A 93 -6.28 -3.24 14.99
C CYS A 93 -4.90 -3.18 14.30
N LEU A 94 -4.50 -2.00 13.78
CA LEU A 94 -3.21 -1.82 13.14
C LEU A 94 -2.11 -1.52 14.17
N PRO A 95 -0.91 -2.10 14.02
CA PRO A 95 0.27 -1.73 14.80
C PRO A 95 0.55 -0.22 14.74
N ALA A 96 0.80 0.40 15.89
CA ALA A 96 1.02 1.85 15.97
C ALA A 96 2.22 2.33 15.15
N VAL A 97 3.20 1.47 14.93
CA VAL A 97 4.39 1.75 14.11
C VAL A 97 4.04 2.10 12.66
N LEU A 98 2.96 1.53 12.09
CA LEU A 98 2.50 1.86 10.73
C LEU A 98 2.11 3.32 10.56
N THR A 99 1.51 3.91 11.59
CA THR A 99 1.01 5.30 11.56
C THR A 99 2.08 6.33 11.91
N GLY A 100 3.26 5.88 12.37
CA GLY A 100 4.31 6.78 12.86
C GLY A 100 3.83 7.70 14.00
N GLY A 101 2.83 7.26 14.78
CA GLY A 101 2.26 8.04 15.89
C GLY A 101 1.22 9.09 15.48
N THR A 102 0.90 9.23 14.19
CA THR A 102 -0.07 10.23 13.72
C THR A 102 -1.53 9.80 13.90
N GLY A 103 -1.79 8.50 14.09
CA GLY A 103 -3.13 7.92 14.07
C GLY A 103 -3.76 7.87 12.67
N LEU A 104 -3.01 8.21 11.62
CA LEU A 104 -3.45 8.17 10.23
C LEU A 104 -2.74 7.06 9.47
N ILE A 105 -3.45 6.42 8.55
CA ILE A 105 -2.91 5.34 7.70
C ILE A 105 -3.17 5.63 6.23
N GLY A 106 -2.14 5.46 5.40
CA GLY A 106 -2.28 5.45 3.95
C GLY A 106 -2.79 4.10 3.48
N ILE A 107 -3.83 4.08 2.64
CA ILE A 107 -4.43 2.85 2.12
C ILE A 107 -4.41 2.86 0.61
N ARG A 108 -3.93 1.77 0.03
CA ARG A 108 -4.03 1.39 -1.37
C ARG A 108 -5.08 0.29 -1.52
N TRP A 109 -5.83 0.35 -2.58
CA TRP A 109 -6.54 -0.80 -3.12
C TRP A 109 -6.09 -0.90 -4.58
N PRO A 110 -5.04 -1.72 -4.86
CA PRO A 110 -4.42 -1.75 -6.17
C PRO A 110 -5.36 -2.33 -7.22
N ASP A 111 -5.33 -1.78 -8.44
CA ASP A 111 -5.99 -2.36 -9.61
C ASP A 111 -5.02 -3.32 -10.33
N HIS A 112 -4.66 -4.41 -9.65
CA HIS A 112 -3.73 -5.42 -10.15
C HIS A 112 -4.09 -6.82 -9.63
N GLU A 113 -4.40 -7.73 -10.54
CA GLU A 113 -4.91 -9.07 -10.22
C GLU A 113 -4.03 -9.84 -9.23
N VAL A 114 -2.71 -9.82 -9.43
CA VAL A 114 -1.76 -10.53 -8.55
C VAL A 114 -1.75 -9.93 -7.14
N ALA A 115 -1.71 -8.61 -7.02
CA ALA A 115 -1.74 -7.93 -5.73
C ALA A 115 -3.03 -8.25 -4.96
N ILE A 116 -4.18 -8.11 -5.62
CA ILE A 116 -5.49 -8.43 -5.04
C ILE A 116 -5.56 -9.91 -4.62
N ALA A 117 -5.09 -10.83 -5.47
CA ALA A 117 -5.13 -12.25 -5.18
C ALA A 117 -4.26 -12.65 -3.97
N ILE A 118 -3.08 -12.02 -3.80
CA ILE A 118 -2.22 -12.22 -2.63
C ILE A 118 -2.94 -11.75 -1.36
N ILE A 119 -3.45 -10.50 -1.36
CA ILE A 119 -4.10 -9.89 -0.20
C ILE A 119 -5.37 -10.67 0.19
N ALA A 120 -6.23 -10.96 -0.79
CA ALA A 120 -7.47 -11.71 -0.55
C ALA A 120 -7.22 -13.14 -0.05
N ARG A 121 -6.18 -13.83 -0.58
CA ARG A 121 -5.85 -15.19 -0.16
C ARG A 121 -5.15 -15.23 1.21
N LEU A 122 -4.41 -14.17 1.56
CA LEU A 122 -3.86 -14.00 2.91
C LEU A 122 -4.95 -13.68 3.94
N ASP A 123 -6.06 -13.11 3.50
CA ASP A 123 -7.16 -12.59 4.33
C ASP A 123 -6.70 -11.53 5.34
N ALA A 124 -5.69 -10.74 4.94
CA ALA A 124 -5.14 -9.65 5.77
C ALA A 124 -4.53 -8.56 4.89
N PRO A 125 -4.55 -7.28 5.33
CA PRO A 125 -3.85 -6.21 4.63
C PRO A 125 -2.34 -6.44 4.66
N ILE A 126 -1.64 -5.99 3.63
CA ILE A 126 -0.17 -6.03 3.56
C ILE A 126 0.41 -4.62 3.50
N THR A 127 1.68 -4.44 3.82
CA THR A 127 2.34 -3.14 3.63
C THR A 127 2.40 -2.78 2.14
N ALA A 128 2.29 -1.48 1.83
CA ALA A 128 2.24 -0.93 0.46
C ALA A 128 3.25 0.20 0.30
N THR A 129 4.52 -0.13 0.46
CA THR A 129 5.65 0.76 0.15
C THR A 129 6.39 0.23 -1.08
N SER A 130 7.03 1.10 -1.86
CA SER A 130 7.82 0.66 -3.03
C SER A 130 9.03 -0.21 -2.61
N ALA A 131 9.41 -1.16 -3.47
CA ALA A 131 10.46 -2.15 -3.18
C ALA A 131 11.90 -1.62 -3.45
N ASN A 132 12.20 -0.41 -2.98
CA ASN A 132 13.50 0.28 -3.05
C ASN A 132 13.96 0.71 -1.66
N LEU A 133 15.25 0.98 -1.50
CA LEU A 133 15.76 1.68 -0.31
C LEU A 133 15.09 3.06 -0.20
N SER A 134 15.00 3.58 1.03
CA SER A 134 14.36 4.89 1.23
C SER A 134 15.09 5.96 0.42
N ASP A 135 14.30 6.80 -0.26
CA ASP A 135 14.74 7.91 -1.10
C ASP A 135 15.38 7.51 -2.46
N ASP A 136 15.46 6.21 -2.80
CA ASP A 136 15.84 5.73 -4.13
C ASP A 136 14.65 5.72 -5.13
N ILE A 137 14.95 5.41 -6.39
CA ILE A 137 13.93 5.26 -7.45
C ILE A 137 13.14 3.96 -7.21
N ALA A 138 11.82 4.05 -7.34
CA ALA A 138 10.95 2.89 -7.20
C ALA A 138 11.12 1.94 -8.40
N PRO A 139 11.27 0.61 -8.17
CA PRO A 139 11.51 -0.36 -9.23
C PRO A 139 10.27 -0.59 -10.09
N THR A 140 10.50 -0.70 -11.40
CA THR A 140 9.51 -1.05 -12.43
C THR A 140 9.72 -2.45 -12.98
N ARG A 141 10.87 -3.06 -12.71
CA ARG A 141 11.25 -4.41 -13.13
C ARG A 141 11.80 -5.21 -11.96
N PRO A 142 11.69 -6.54 -11.98
CA PRO A 142 12.20 -7.40 -10.91
C PRO A 142 13.67 -7.18 -10.59
N GLU A 143 14.52 -7.02 -11.60
CA GLU A 143 15.96 -6.82 -11.48
C GLU A 143 16.37 -5.48 -10.86
N GLU A 144 15.47 -4.52 -10.78
CA GLU A 144 15.69 -3.20 -10.16
C GLU A 144 15.40 -3.20 -8.65
N VAL A 145 14.82 -4.29 -8.13
CA VAL A 145 14.51 -4.41 -6.69
C VAL A 145 15.78 -4.45 -5.88
N SER A 146 15.96 -3.47 -4.98
CA SER A 146 17.20 -3.27 -4.21
C SER A 146 17.06 -3.59 -2.72
N VAL A 147 15.86 -3.93 -2.25
CA VAL A 147 15.62 -4.24 -0.83
C VAL A 147 15.72 -5.73 -0.55
N PRO A 148 16.20 -6.15 0.63
CA PRO A 148 16.09 -7.53 1.09
C PRO A 148 14.63 -8.00 1.10
N HIS A 149 14.38 -9.19 0.60
CA HIS A 149 13.06 -9.82 0.58
C HIS A 149 13.20 -11.35 0.57
N ASP A 150 12.15 -12.05 1.00
CA ASP A 150 12.15 -13.52 1.08
C ASP A 150 11.57 -14.16 -0.19
N TYR A 151 10.69 -13.42 -0.90
CA TYR A 151 10.11 -13.88 -2.16
C TYR A 151 9.75 -12.71 -3.07
N LEU A 152 9.86 -12.93 -4.38
CA LEU A 152 9.48 -11.96 -5.41
C LEU A 152 8.50 -12.62 -6.38
N VAL A 153 7.36 -11.97 -6.60
CA VAL A 153 6.40 -12.33 -7.65
C VAL A 153 6.70 -11.48 -8.87
N ASP A 154 7.18 -12.12 -9.93
CA ASP A 154 7.49 -11.47 -11.20
C ASP A 154 6.20 -11.09 -11.94
N GLY A 155 6.01 -9.81 -12.19
CA GLY A 155 4.90 -9.23 -12.97
C GLY A 155 5.38 -8.54 -14.26
N GLY A 156 6.64 -8.72 -14.62
CA GLY A 156 7.24 -8.05 -15.79
C GLY A 156 7.49 -6.55 -15.56
N GLU A 157 7.48 -5.78 -16.63
CA GLU A 157 7.69 -4.33 -16.58
C GLU A 157 6.39 -3.59 -16.23
N LEU A 158 6.47 -2.71 -15.22
CA LEU A 158 5.35 -1.93 -14.70
C LEU A 158 5.40 -0.48 -15.20
N PRO A 159 4.28 0.28 -15.14
CA PRO A 159 4.19 1.65 -15.69
C PRO A 159 5.17 2.66 -15.12
N GLY A 160 5.58 2.53 -13.85
CA GLY A 160 6.63 3.34 -13.23
C GLY A 160 6.18 4.65 -12.60
N THR A 161 4.92 5.05 -12.77
CA THR A 161 4.41 6.26 -12.11
C THR A 161 3.83 5.90 -10.73
N PRO A 162 4.40 6.38 -9.61
CA PRO A 162 3.88 6.11 -8.28
C PRO A 162 2.45 6.61 -8.09
N SER A 163 1.74 6.08 -7.09
CA SER A 163 0.37 6.49 -6.77
C SER A 163 0.28 7.97 -6.38
N THR A 164 -0.85 8.60 -6.70
CA THR A 164 -1.23 9.88 -6.08
C THR A 164 -1.60 9.64 -4.62
N VAL A 165 -1.09 10.48 -3.71
CA VAL A 165 -1.38 10.39 -2.27
C VAL A 165 -2.28 11.54 -1.86
N VAL A 166 -3.43 11.20 -1.27
CA VAL A 166 -4.45 12.16 -0.85
C VAL A 166 -4.76 11.99 0.62
N ASP A 167 -4.64 13.06 1.39
CA ASP A 167 -5.16 13.11 2.76
C ASP A 167 -6.64 13.53 2.71
N LEU A 168 -7.53 12.58 2.98
CA LEU A 168 -8.97 12.81 2.96
C LEU A 168 -9.46 13.52 4.23
N THR A 169 -8.67 13.53 5.31
CA THR A 169 -9.04 14.25 6.55
C THR A 169 -9.01 15.76 6.36
N VAL A 170 -8.15 16.24 5.46
CA VAL A 170 -8.01 17.66 5.09
C VAL A 170 -8.22 17.93 3.60
N ARG A 171 -8.65 16.92 2.83
CA ARG A 171 -8.94 16.98 1.39
C ARG A 171 -7.80 17.59 0.55
N ARG A 172 -6.59 17.09 0.77
CA ARG A 172 -5.39 17.64 0.12
C ARG A 172 -4.52 16.55 -0.52
N ILE A 173 -4.05 16.83 -1.75
CA ILE A 173 -3.03 16.01 -2.39
C ILE A 173 -1.68 16.27 -1.71
N LEU A 174 -1.07 15.23 -1.18
CA LEU A 174 0.27 15.28 -0.59
C LEU A 174 1.37 14.93 -1.59
N ARG A 175 1.05 14.09 -2.59
CA ARG A 175 1.95 13.71 -3.69
C ARG A 175 1.15 13.57 -4.98
N LYS A 176 1.56 14.29 -6.02
CA LYS A 176 1.02 14.12 -7.37
C LYS A 176 1.73 12.93 -8.04
N GLY A 177 0.97 11.91 -8.36
CA GLY A 177 1.39 10.69 -9.03
C GLY A 177 0.43 10.33 -10.18
N ALA A 178 0.24 9.06 -10.44
CA ALA A 178 -0.67 8.62 -11.51
C ALA A 178 -2.10 9.14 -11.27
N GLY A 179 -2.72 9.74 -12.32
CA GLY A 179 -4.10 10.20 -12.30
C GLY A 179 -4.41 11.42 -11.40
N TRP A 180 -3.39 12.17 -10.97
CA TRP A 180 -3.55 13.28 -10.02
C TRP A 180 -4.49 14.39 -10.52
N GLU A 181 -4.57 14.64 -11.83
CA GLU A 181 -5.45 15.68 -12.42
C GLU A 181 -6.93 15.36 -12.15
N ALA A 182 -7.33 14.10 -12.33
CA ALA A 182 -8.70 13.67 -12.05
C ALA A 182 -9.02 13.74 -10.54
N VAL A 183 -8.03 13.42 -9.70
CA VAL A 183 -8.13 13.54 -8.24
C VAL A 183 -8.30 15.00 -7.83
N GLU A 184 -7.50 15.92 -8.36
CA GLU A 184 -7.57 17.35 -8.07
C GLU A 184 -8.93 17.93 -8.47
N ALA A 185 -9.38 17.64 -9.70
CA ALA A 185 -10.69 18.08 -10.19
C ALA A 185 -11.85 17.56 -9.31
N PHE A 186 -11.78 16.30 -8.84
CA PHE A 186 -12.81 15.77 -7.96
C PHE A 186 -12.81 16.45 -6.58
N LEU A 187 -11.63 16.68 -5.99
CA LEU A 187 -11.52 17.39 -4.71
C LEU A 187 -12.08 18.82 -4.76
N GLU A 188 -12.00 19.48 -5.91
CA GLU A 188 -12.60 20.80 -6.11
C GLU A 188 -14.13 20.76 -6.04
N THR A 189 -14.77 19.68 -6.45
CA THR A 189 -16.23 19.50 -6.36
C THR A 189 -16.73 19.28 -4.92
N LEU A 190 -15.81 18.94 -3.99
CA LEU A 190 -16.13 18.69 -2.58
C LEU A 190 -15.93 19.92 -1.66
N ARG A 191 -15.51 21.04 -2.25
CA ARG A 191 -15.35 22.34 -1.55
C ARG A 191 -16.66 23.09 -1.52
#